data_139b20b21a930161fd2cc77cbf79a471
#
_entry.id   139b20b21a930161fd2cc77cbf79a471
#
_cell.length_a   1.000
_cell.length_b   1.000
_cell.length_c   1.000
_cell.angle_alpha   90.00
_cell.angle_beta   90.00
_cell.angle_gamma   90.00
#
_symmetry.space_group_name_H-M   'P 1'
#
loop_
_entity.id
_entity.type
_entity.pdbx_description
1 polymer ?
#
loop_
_entity_poly.entity_id
_entity_poly.type
_entity_poly.pdbx_seq_one_letter_code
_entity_poly.pdbx_strand_id
1 'polypeptide(L)'
;MSPSAIIRLPVKNIVGESLVWDFRYNRFVWVDIIGKFIHAFDPQNGKHDSWATPDFVTSIGLSADGGYIVGLCHEITLWQPNQEFVTLAIPEAEIPNNRLNEGVVGPDGAFWVGTMQNNIKSNGDPKEITASSGAIYRVTVDGTVTRISEQTFGITNTLIWSGDRLITADTIENKIYSFRIDSSTGMLEDRRTILEGFERGLPDGSTPDIEGAFWNCRVVGGACLLRLSAQGELINTIDLPVTWPTSCTFGGTNLDQLFVTSARFTMGKDHLDSNPQEGSLVQVEVGIKGTQENVFGVT
;
A
#
# COMPACT_ATOMS: atom_id res chain seq x y z
N MET A 1 21.13 -1.87 -18.38
CA MET A 1 21.38 -3.08 -17.55
C MET A 1 20.04 -3.79 -17.44
N SER A 2 20.00 -5.12 -17.43
CA SER A 2 18.75 -5.82 -17.12
C SER A 2 18.37 -5.50 -15.67
N PRO A 3 17.08 -5.27 -15.37
CA PRO A 3 16.62 -5.05 -14.00
C PRO A 3 17.05 -6.22 -13.11
N SER A 4 17.58 -5.92 -11.93
CA SER A 4 17.95 -6.93 -10.94
C SER A 4 17.11 -6.74 -9.68
N ALA A 5 16.59 -7.84 -9.13
CA ALA A 5 15.85 -7.84 -7.88
C ALA A 5 16.59 -8.71 -6.87
N ILE A 6 16.86 -8.15 -5.69
CA ILE A 6 17.58 -8.81 -4.61
C ILE A 6 16.83 -8.76 -3.29
N ILE A 7 16.90 -9.84 -2.52
CA ILE A 7 16.38 -9.85 -1.15
C ILE A 7 17.27 -8.97 -0.28
N ARG A 8 16.69 -7.96 0.36
CA ARG A 8 17.39 -7.05 1.28
C ARG A 8 17.21 -7.44 2.73
N LEU A 9 16.02 -7.88 3.09
CA LEU A 9 15.70 -8.27 4.46
C LEU A 9 14.70 -9.44 4.46
N PRO A 10 15.08 -10.63 4.94
CA PRO A 10 14.20 -11.81 5.02
C PRO A 10 13.30 -11.76 6.26
N VAL A 11 12.42 -10.76 6.35
CA VAL A 11 11.57 -10.46 7.52
C VAL A 11 10.54 -11.56 7.78
N LYS A 12 10.07 -12.21 6.70
CA LYS A 12 8.99 -13.21 6.73
C LYS A 12 7.63 -12.59 7.11
N ASN A 13 7.33 -11.40 6.60
CA ASN A 13 6.02 -10.80 6.77
C ASN A 13 4.91 -11.79 6.42
N ILE A 14 3.87 -11.87 7.23
CA ILE A 14 2.67 -12.63 6.86
C ILE A 14 1.96 -11.90 5.74
N VAL A 15 1.75 -10.58 5.89
CA VAL A 15 1.29 -9.68 4.83
C VAL A 15 2.02 -8.34 5.00
N GLY A 16 3.21 -8.24 4.36
CA GLY A 16 3.93 -6.97 4.32
C GLY A 16 3.23 -6.00 3.38
N GLU A 17 2.96 -4.75 3.80
CA GLU A 17 2.14 -3.80 3.07
C GLU A 17 2.50 -2.34 3.34
N SER A 18 1.92 -1.42 2.54
CA SER A 18 1.96 0.03 2.77
C SER A 18 3.38 0.56 2.98
N LEU A 19 4.25 0.24 2.04
CA LEU A 19 5.66 0.63 2.10
C LEU A 19 5.82 2.12 1.77
N VAL A 20 6.48 2.88 2.67
CA VAL A 20 6.79 4.29 2.50
C VAL A 20 8.27 4.59 2.76
N TRP A 21 8.82 5.61 2.10
CA TRP A 21 10.15 6.13 2.38
C TRP A 21 10.10 7.29 3.37
N ASP A 22 10.56 7.06 4.59
CA ASP A 22 10.72 8.10 5.59
C ASP A 22 12.05 8.85 5.37
N PHE A 23 11.99 9.89 4.54
CA PHE A 23 13.15 10.72 4.19
C PHE A 23 13.73 11.49 5.39
N ARG A 24 12.95 11.67 6.47
CA ARG A 24 13.38 12.36 7.71
C ARG A 24 14.43 11.56 8.47
N TYR A 25 14.32 10.22 8.39
CA TYR A 25 15.20 9.28 9.09
C TYR A 25 15.97 8.35 8.13
N ASN A 26 15.87 8.57 6.81
CA ASN A 26 16.50 7.76 5.75
C ASN A 26 16.23 6.26 5.89
N ARG A 27 14.97 5.88 6.03
CA ARG A 27 14.55 4.49 6.20
C ARG A 27 13.26 4.17 5.46
N PHE A 28 13.12 2.94 5.04
CA PHE A 28 11.85 2.38 4.60
C PHE A 28 11.02 1.99 5.80
N VAL A 29 9.73 2.27 5.78
CA VAL A 29 8.77 1.92 6.82
C VAL A 29 7.60 1.19 6.17
N TRP A 30 7.13 0.09 6.76
CA TRP A 30 6.00 -0.69 6.26
C TRP A 30 5.28 -1.39 7.40
N VAL A 31 4.16 -2.02 7.09
CA VAL A 31 3.36 -2.80 8.04
C VAL A 31 3.41 -4.29 7.71
N ASP A 32 3.29 -5.16 8.72
CA ASP A 32 2.86 -6.55 8.56
C ASP A 32 1.44 -6.65 9.14
N ILE A 33 0.44 -6.69 8.27
CA ILE A 33 -0.98 -6.63 8.66
C ILE A 33 -1.31 -7.69 9.70
N ILE A 34 -1.05 -8.97 9.37
CA ILE A 34 -1.42 -10.12 10.21
C ILE A 34 -0.40 -10.34 11.32
N GLY A 35 0.88 -10.04 11.06
CA GLY A 35 1.92 -10.06 12.07
C GLY A 35 1.73 -9.03 13.16
N LYS A 36 0.94 -7.98 12.90
CA LYS A 36 0.69 -6.85 13.80
C LYS A 36 1.97 -6.11 14.19
N PHE A 37 2.76 -5.76 13.17
CA PHE A 37 3.99 -5.00 13.33
C PHE A 37 4.08 -3.84 12.34
N ILE A 38 4.67 -2.75 12.82
CA ILE A 38 5.28 -1.72 11.97
C ILE A 38 6.77 -2.01 11.97
N HIS A 39 7.38 -2.00 10.78
CA HIS A 39 8.80 -2.23 10.58
C HIS A 39 9.47 -0.99 10.02
N ALA A 40 10.76 -0.82 10.30
CA ALA A 40 11.60 0.18 9.67
C ALA A 40 12.96 -0.40 9.32
N PHE A 41 13.48 -0.07 8.13
CA PHE A 41 14.76 -0.57 7.63
C PHE A 41 15.59 0.57 7.02
N ASP A 42 16.79 0.77 7.54
CA ASP A 42 17.79 1.67 6.98
C ASP A 42 18.65 0.91 5.96
N PRO A 43 18.55 1.21 4.66
CA PRO A 43 19.27 0.48 3.63
C PRO A 43 20.78 0.76 3.62
N GLN A 44 21.25 1.82 4.29
CA GLN A 44 22.67 2.19 4.33
C GLN A 44 23.44 1.38 5.37
N ASN A 45 22.88 1.20 6.56
CA ASN A 45 23.55 0.49 7.65
C ASN A 45 22.94 -0.87 7.96
N GLY A 46 21.82 -1.24 7.32
CA GLY A 46 21.14 -2.52 7.49
C GLY A 46 20.34 -2.63 8.81
N LYS A 47 20.17 -1.52 9.54
CA LYS A 47 19.41 -1.53 10.80
C LYS A 47 17.93 -1.80 10.52
N HIS A 48 17.35 -2.75 11.26
CA HIS A 48 15.95 -3.10 11.24
C HIS A 48 15.36 -2.94 12.64
N ASP A 49 14.34 -2.11 12.73
CA ASP A 49 13.53 -1.90 13.93
C ASP A 49 12.11 -2.42 13.69
N SER A 50 11.40 -2.85 14.74
CA SER A 50 9.99 -3.25 14.66
C SER A 50 9.23 -2.91 15.93
N TRP A 51 7.94 -2.57 15.79
CA TRP A 51 7.04 -2.21 16.89
C TRP A 51 5.74 -2.96 16.73
N ALA A 52 5.29 -3.62 17.81
CA ALA A 52 3.99 -4.29 17.83
C ALA A 52 2.84 -3.28 17.81
N THR A 53 1.76 -3.63 17.12
CA THR A 53 0.53 -2.84 17.06
C THR A 53 -0.59 -3.50 17.86
N PRO A 54 -1.56 -2.72 18.39
CA PRO A 54 -2.64 -3.27 19.21
C PRO A 54 -3.61 -4.14 18.42
N ASP A 55 -3.74 -3.90 17.11
CA ASP A 55 -4.59 -4.65 16.19
C ASP A 55 -3.91 -4.86 14.84
N PHE A 56 -4.60 -5.49 13.88
CA PHE A 56 -4.15 -5.56 12.49
C PHE A 56 -3.87 -4.16 11.98
N VAL A 57 -2.66 -3.94 11.48
CA VAL A 57 -2.21 -2.65 10.94
C VAL A 57 -2.19 -2.74 9.42
N THR A 58 -2.93 -1.86 8.74
CA THR A 58 -3.20 -2.01 7.31
C THR A 58 -2.43 -1.03 6.44
N SER A 59 -2.14 0.16 6.98
CA SER A 59 -1.49 1.22 6.21
C SER A 59 -0.75 2.20 7.11
N ILE A 60 0.22 2.91 6.54
CA ILE A 60 1.03 3.91 7.23
C ILE A 60 1.42 5.05 6.30
N GLY A 61 1.47 6.27 6.82
CA GLY A 61 1.96 7.46 6.13
C GLY A 61 2.74 8.37 7.06
N LEU A 62 3.54 9.27 6.50
CA LEU A 62 4.32 10.24 7.27
C LEU A 62 3.39 11.31 7.86
N SER A 63 3.62 11.76 9.09
CA SER A 63 2.88 12.85 9.73
C SER A 63 3.79 14.05 10.06
N ALA A 64 3.25 15.26 9.98
CA ALA A 64 3.98 16.52 10.17
C ALA A 64 4.54 16.69 11.59
N ASP A 65 3.98 16.00 12.58
CA ASP A 65 4.44 16.00 13.97
C ASP A 65 5.71 15.16 14.21
N GLY A 66 6.29 14.59 13.14
CA GLY A 66 7.47 13.74 13.20
C GLY A 66 7.14 12.25 13.39
N GLY A 67 5.88 11.90 13.62
CA GLY A 67 5.35 10.55 13.71
C GLY A 67 4.76 10.04 12.39
N TYR A 68 3.72 9.21 12.54
CA TYR A 68 3.03 8.55 11.44
C TYR A 68 1.52 8.62 11.65
N ILE A 69 0.78 8.68 10.54
CA ILE A 69 -0.63 8.33 10.50
C ILE A 69 -0.73 6.85 10.13
N VAL A 70 -1.54 6.10 10.87
CA VAL A 70 -1.59 4.63 10.78
C VAL A 70 -3.04 4.17 10.70
N GLY A 71 -3.34 3.36 9.68
CA GLY A 71 -4.59 2.61 9.59
C GLY A 71 -4.48 1.30 10.36
N LEU A 72 -5.27 1.14 11.42
CA LEU A 72 -5.52 -0.15 12.06
C LEU A 72 -6.72 -0.83 11.40
N CYS A 73 -7.18 -1.96 11.94
CA CYS A 73 -8.30 -2.72 11.36
C CYS A 73 -9.53 -1.83 11.07
N HIS A 74 -9.95 -0.99 12.03
CA HIS A 74 -11.18 -0.20 11.95
C HIS A 74 -10.98 1.30 12.18
N GLU A 75 -9.80 1.71 12.63
CA GLU A 75 -9.54 3.09 13.02
C GLU A 75 -8.26 3.64 12.40
N ILE A 76 -8.23 4.94 12.24
CA ILE A 76 -7.06 5.71 11.84
C ILE A 76 -6.50 6.35 13.09
N THR A 77 -5.20 6.20 13.31
CA THR A 77 -4.50 6.65 14.51
C THR A 77 -3.29 7.51 14.15
N LEU A 78 -2.88 8.37 15.07
CA LEU A 78 -1.54 8.99 15.07
C LEU A 78 -0.64 8.19 16.00
N TRP A 79 0.61 7.98 15.58
CA TRP A 79 1.56 7.18 16.32
C TRP A 79 3.00 7.65 16.15
N GLN A 80 3.79 7.53 17.21
CA GLN A 80 5.24 7.69 17.17
C GLN A 80 5.90 6.46 17.81
N PRO A 81 7.11 6.06 17.36
CA PRO A 81 7.84 4.93 17.93
C PRO A 81 7.92 4.98 19.46
N ASN A 82 7.54 3.88 20.12
CA ASN A 82 7.50 3.71 21.57
C ASN A 82 6.45 4.57 22.31
N GLN A 83 5.46 5.13 21.60
CA GLN A 83 4.32 5.83 22.18
C GLN A 83 3.03 5.04 21.95
N GLU A 84 1.95 5.45 22.60
CA GLU A 84 0.61 4.89 22.39
C GLU A 84 0.03 5.34 21.05
N PHE A 85 -0.84 4.52 20.48
CA PHE A 85 -1.65 4.89 19.32
C PHE A 85 -2.80 5.76 19.77
N VAL A 86 -2.96 6.92 19.14
CA VAL A 86 -4.03 7.87 19.45
C VAL A 86 -5.05 7.89 18.33
N THR A 87 -6.27 7.45 18.59
CA THR A 87 -7.35 7.42 17.59
C THR A 87 -7.67 8.82 17.08
N LEU A 88 -7.61 9.00 15.77
CA LEU A 88 -8.00 10.23 15.08
C LEU A 88 -9.42 10.11 14.50
N ALA A 89 -9.74 8.97 13.85
CA ALA A 89 -11.01 8.78 13.15
C ALA A 89 -11.37 7.29 13.01
N ILE A 90 -12.68 7.02 12.83
CA ILE A 90 -13.23 5.69 12.54
C ILE A 90 -14.16 5.82 11.31
N PRO A 91 -13.67 5.56 10.07
CA PRO A 91 -14.42 5.85 8.85
C PRO A 91 -15.74 5.06 8.70
N GLU A 92 -15.77 3.81 9.15
CA GLU A 92 -16.91 2.89 8.95
C GLU A 92 -17.42 2.30 10.26
N ALA A 93 -17.64 3.15 11.28
CA ALA A 93 -18.18 2.72 12.58
C ALA A 93 -19.48 1.90 12.47
N GLU A 94 -20.32 2.19 11.47
CA GLU A 94 -21.60 1.50 11.22
C GLU A 94 -21.46 0.23 10.36
N ILE A 95 -20.23 -0.08 9.87
CA ILE A 95 -19.97 -1.23 9.01
C ILE A 95 -18.89 -2.14 9.64
N PRO A 96 -19.16 -2.77 10.78
CA PRO A 96 -18.14 -3.48 11.56
C PRO A 96 -17.56 -4.73 10.85
N ASN A 97 -18.19 -5.17 9.76
CA ASN A 97 -17.68 -6.28 8.94
C ASN A 97 -16.65 -5.85 7.90
N ASN A 98 -16.41 -4.57 7.74
CA ASN A 98 -15.32 -4.05 6.91
C ASN A 98 -14.07 -3.81 7.75
N ARG A 99 -12.96 -3.64 7.08
CA ARG A 99 -11.68 -3.16 7.62
C ARG A 99 -11.04 -2.14 6.68
N LEU A 100 -10.14 -1.35 7.21
CA LEU A 100 -9.25 -0.54 6.39
C LEU A 100 -8.29 -1.47 5.59
N ASN A 101 -7.83 -1.00 4.45
CA ASN A 101 -6.83 -1.69 3.61
C ASN A 101 -5.76 -0.69 3.17
N GLU A 102 -5.67 -0.39 1.87
CA GLU A 102 -4.71 0.58 1.32
C GLU A 102 -4.93 1.98 1.91
N GLY A 103 -3.84 2.65 2.28
CA GLY A 103 -3.92 4.02 2.77
C GLY A 103 -2.64 4.79 2.49
N VAL A 104 -2.79 6.04 2.06
CA VAL A 104 -1.69 6.90 1.64
C VAL A 104 -1.98 8.36 1.97
N VAL A 105 -0.95 9.15 2.18
CA VAL A 105 -1.11 10.60 2.30
C VAL A 105 -1.21 11.22 0.90
N GLY A 106 -2.30 11.92 0.63
CA GLY A 106 -2.52 12.59 -0.63
C GLY A 106 -1.74 13.91 -0.77
N PRO A 107 -1.69 14.48 -1.99
CA PRO A 107 -1.01 15.74 -2.25
C PRO A 107 -1.66 16.94 -1.55
N ASP A 108 -2.86 16.76 -1.04
CA ASP A 108 -3.62 17.73 -0.24
C ASP A 108 -3.34 17.62 1.27
N GLY A 109 -2.37 16.80 1.68
CA GLY A 109 -2.01 16.56 3.07
C GLY A 109 -3.04 15.79 3.88
N ALA A 110 -4.12 15.29 3.27
CA ALA A 110 -5.08 14.41 3.92
C ALA A 110 -4.66 12.93 3.82
N PHE A 111 -5.18 12.08 4.69
CA PHE A 111 -5.02 10.64 4.58
C PHE A 111 -6.18 10.06 3.76
N TRP A 112 -5.85 9.40 2.67
CA TRP A 112 -6.78 8.72 1.79
C TRP A 112 -6.71 7.23 2.06
N VAL A 113 -7.84 6.61 2.35
CA VAL A 113 -7.89 5.21 2.79
C VAL A 113 -9.03 4.47 2.12
N GLY A 114 -8.71 3.29 1.61
CA GLY A 114 -9.67 2.34 1.10
C GLY A 114 -10.10 1.33 2.16
N THR A 115 -11.33 0.85 2.06
CA THR A 115 -11.88 -0.21 2.90
C THR A 115 -12.24 -1.43 2.07
N MET A 116 -12.48 -2.54 2.74
CA MET A 116 -12.92 -3.80 2.16
C MET A 116 -13.69 -4.64 3.17
N GLN A 117 -14.41 -5.65 2.74
CA GLN A 117 -14.93 -6.65 3.67
C GLN A 117 -13.76 -7.34 4.39
N ASN A 118 -13.82 -7.42 5.72
CA ASN A 118 -12.77 -8.04 6.51
C ASN A 118 -12.59 -9.52 6.14
N ASN A 119 -11.43 -9.85 5.58
CA ASN A 119 -11.06 -11.19 5.13
C ASN A 119 -10.12 -11.92 6.11
N ILE A 120 -10.00 -11.42 7.35
CA ILE A 120 -9.12 -11.96 8.39
C ILE A 120 -9.95 -12.25 9.63
N LYS A 121 -9.83 -13.45 10.19
CA LYS A 121 -10.38 -13.82 11.50
C LYS A 121 -9.50 -13.23 12.61
N SER A 122 -10.03 -13.14 13.82
CA SER A 122 -9.31 -12.59 14.98
C SER A 122 -8.00 -13.32 15.32
N ASN A 123 -7.88 -14.60 14.93
CA ASN A 123 -6.66 -15.41 15.08
C ASN A 123 -5.69 -15.30 13.89
N GLY A 124 -5.97 -14.46 12.90
CA GLY A 124 -5.16 -14.28 11.69
C GLY A 124 -5.48 -15.21 10.53
N ASP A 125 -6.37 -16.18 10.70
CA ASP A 125 -6.77 -17.08 9.62
C ASP A 125 -7.56 -16.34 8.52
N PRO A 126 -7.53 -16.84 7.26
CA PRO A 126 -8.32 -16.25 6.19
C PRO A 126 -9.83 -16.42 6.42
N LYS A 127 -10.58 -15.43 5.96
CA LYS A 127 -12.03 -15.42 5.89
C LYS A 127 -12.43 -15.05 4.46
N GLU A 128 -13.45 -15.72 3.93
CA GLU A 128 -13.96 -15.47 2.58
C GLU A 128 -14.56 -14.06 2.45
N ILE A 129 -14.29 -13.41 1.30
CA ILE A 129 -14.96 -12.19 0.88
C ILE A 129 -16.19 -12.58 0.09
N THR A 130 -17.36 -12.12 0.54
CA THR A 130 -18.67 -12.46 -0.05
C THR A 130 -19.40 -11.24 -0.61
N ALA A 131 -18.87 -10.04 -0.38
CA ALA A 131 -19.46 -8.79 -0.84
C ALA A 131 -18.39 -7.75 -1.22
N SER A 132 -18.67 -6.96 -2.26
CA SER A 132 -17.92 -5.77 -2.61
C SER A 132 -18.48 -4.59 -1.81
N SER A 133 -18.02 -4.44 -0.56
CA SER A 133 -18.49 -3.43 0.39
C SER A 133 -17.48 -2.32 0.66
N GLY A 134 -16.29 -2.39 0.06
CA GLY A 134 -15.23 -1.39 0.24
C GLY A 134 -15.59 -0.04 -0.37
N ALA A 135 -15.02 1.03 0.18
CA ALA A 135 -15.15 2.40 -0.29
C ALA A 135 -13.84 3.15 -0.10
N ILE A 136 -13.74 4.37 -0.62
CA ILE A 136 -12.57 5.23 -0.42
C ILE A 136 -13.00 6.44 0.41
N TYR A 137 -12.21 6.76 1.40
CA TYR A 137 -12.39 7.86 2.36
C TYR A 137 -11.21 8.81 2.31
N ARG A 138 -11.48 10.06 2.62
CA ARG A 138 -10.49 11.12 2.85
C ARG A 138 -10.63 11.60 4.28
N VAL A 139 -9.52 11.65 5.02
CA VAL A 139 -9.48 12.04 6.43
C VAL A 139 -8.50 13.19 6.64
N THR A 140 -8.99 14.28 7.19
CA THR A 140 -8.21 15.50 7.45
C THR A 140 -7.60 15.50 8.85
N VAL A 141 -6.70 16.46 9.11
CA VAL A 141 -5.96 16.57 10.38
C VAL A 141 -6.84 16.78 11.62
N ASP A 142 -8.04 17.32 11.43
CA ASP A 142 -9.04 17.49 12.49
C ASP A 142 -9.91 16.24 12.72
N GLY A 143 -9.61 15.13 12.01
CA GLY A 143 -10.36 13.89 12.11
C GLY A 143 -11.66 13.86 11.28
N THR A 144 -11.92 14.88 10.45
CA THR A 144 -13.10 14.87 9.58
C THR A 144 -12.95 13.78 8.52
N VAL A 145 -13.95 12.88 8.47
CA VAL A 145 -14.03 11.76 7.52
C VAL A 145 -15.02 12.09 6.42
N THR A 146 -14.60 11.97 5.18
CA THR A 146 -15.47 12.12 4.01
C THR A 146 -15.37 10.88 3.13
N ARG A 147 -16.48 10.20 2.89
CA ARG A 147 -16.56 9.17 1.84
C ARG A 147 -16.55 9.86 0.49
N ILE A 148 -15.60 9.50 -0.38
CA ILE A 148 -15.39 10.16 -1.67
C ILE A 148 -15.73 9.26 -2.87
N SER A 149 -15.98 7.97 -2.66
CA SER A 149 -16.45 7.05 -3.70
C SER A 149 -17.94 6.76 -3.56
N GLU A 150 -18.71 6.94 -4.64
CA GLU A 150 -20.07 6.40 -4.73
C GLU A 150 -20.05 4.88 -4.98
N GLN A 151 -19.06 4.42 -5.75
CA GLN A 151 -18.85 3.02 -6.09
C GLN A 151 -18.38 2.23 -4.87
N THR A 152 -18.64 0.93 -4.89
CA THR A 152 -18.06 -0.05 -3.97
C THR A 152 -16.97 -0.87 -4.66
N PHE A 153 -16.05 -1.39 -3.85
CA PHE A 153 -14.91 -2.19 -4.28
C PHE A 153 -14.90 -3.54 -3.54
N GLY A 154 -14.35 -4.56 -4.19
CA GLY A 154 -14.08 -5.84 -3.55
C GLY A 154 -12.92 -5.74 -2.57
N ILE A 155 -11.74 -5.37 -3.07
CA ILE A 155 -10.55 -5.02 -2.29
C ILE A 155 -9.97 -3.75 -2.90
N THR A 156 -10.01 -2.65 -2.15
CA THR A 156 -9.37 -1.39 -2.54
C THR A 156 -7.86 -1.51 -2.42
N ASN A 157 -7.15 -1.27 -3.50
CA ASN A 157 -5.69 -1.21 -3.55
C ASN A 157 -5.25 -0.09 -4.48
N THR A 158 -3.96 0.24 -4.46
CA THR A 158 -3.41 1.33 -5.27
C THR A 158 -4.15 2.66 -5.04
N LEU A 159 -3.54 3.57 -4.32
CA LEU A 159 -4.01 4.95 -4.18
C LEU A 159 -2.87 5.88 -4.56
N ILE A 160 -2.82 6.31 -5.82
CA ILE A 160 -1.79 7.22 -6.35
C ILE A 160 -2.40 8.30 -7.22
N TRP A 161 -1.69 9.41 -7.39
CA TRP A 161 -2.12 10.52 -8.22
C TRP A 161 -1.31 10.61 -9.51
N SER A 162 -1.98 10.88 -10.60
CA SER A 162 -1.40 11.22 -11.89
C SER A 162 -2.08 12.46 -12.44
N GLY A 163 -1.43 13.62 -12.31
CA GLY A 163 -2.05 14.91 -12.59
C GLY A 163 -3.26 15.18 -11.67
N ASP A 164 -4.42 15.44 -12.27
CA ASP A 164 -5.71 15.69 -11.59
C ASP A 164 -6.51 14.40 -11.32
N ARG A 165 -5.92 13.24 -11.56
CA ARG A 165 -6.61 11.95 -11.44
C ARG A 165 -6.05 11.09 -10.32
N LEU A 166 -6.97 10.47 -9.59
CA LEU A 166 -6.66 9.37 -8.68
C LEU A 166 -6.67 8.05 -9.47
N ILE A 167 -5.62 7.25 -9.31
CA ILE A 167 -5.55 5.87 -9.80
C ILE A 167 -5.77 4.95 -8.59
N THR A 168 -6.68 3.99 -8.73
CA THR A 168 -6.96 2.96 -7.71
C THR A 168 -7.24 1.62 -8.37
N ALA A 169 -7.09 0.54 -7.61
CA ALA A 169 -7.34 -0.82 -8.08
C ALA A 169 -8.46 -1.50 -7.28
N ASP A 170 -9.17 -2.40 -7.94
CA ASP A 170 -9.95 -3.44 -7.29
C ASP A 170 -9.28 -4.79 -7.57
N THR A 171 -8.67 -5.35 -6.55
CA THR A 171 -7.94 -6.62 -6.66
C THR A 171 -8.87 -7.77 -7.05
N ILE A 172 -10.11 -7.82 -6.53
CA ILE A 172 -11.08 -8.87 -6.84
C ILE A 172 -11.50 -8.83 -8.31
N GLU A 173 -11.70 -7.63 -8.86
CA GLU A 173 -12.08 -7.47 -10.27
C GLU A 173 -10.88 -7.60 -11.22
N ASN A 174 -9.65 -7.65 -10.71
CA ASN A 174 -8.40 -7.57 -11.49
C ASN A 174 -8.39 -6.36 -12.43
N LYS A 175 -8.74 -5.19 -11.88
CA LYS A 175 -8.82 -3.95 -12.64
C LYS A 175 -8.11 -2.80 -11.94
N ILE A 176 -7.56 -1.90 -12.75
CA ILE A 176 -7.06 -0.60 -12.31
C ILE A 176 -7.92 0.48 -12.95
N TYR A 177 -8.34 1.43 -12.14
CA TYR A 177 -9.22 2.52 -12.50
C TYR A 177 -8.51 3.87 -12.35
N SER A 178 -8.95 4.83 -13.13
CA SER A 178 -8.58 6.24 -13.01
C SER A 178 -9.85 7.05 -12.82
N PHE A 179 -9.85 7.93 -11.83
CA PHE A 179 -10.97 8.84 -11.50
C PHE A 179 -10.49 10.29 -11.56
N ARG A 180 -11.35 11.19 -11.97
CA ARG A 180 -11.17 12.61 -11.70
C ARG A 180 -11.74 12.95 -10.33
N ILE A 181 -11.13 13.89 -9.62
CA ILE A 181 -11.66 14.42 -8.37
C ILE A 181 -12.42 15.70 -8.72
N ASP A 182 -13.72 15.74 -8.45
CA ASP A 182 -14.53 16.96 -8.61
C ASP A 182 -14.07 18.02 -7.61
N SER A 183 -13.62 19.16 -8.10
CA SER A 183 -13.03 20.21 -7.26
C SER A 183 -14.04 20.92 -6.35
N SER A 184 -15.34 20.77 -6.61
CA SER A 184 -16.40 21.42 -5.83
C SER A 184 -16.93 20.53 -4.71
N THR A 185 -16.97 19.21 -4.93
CA THR A 185 -17.53 18.24 -3.99
C THR A 185 -16.48 17.35 -3.34
N GLY A 186 -15.29 17.22 -3.94
CA GLY A 186 -14.24 16.26 -3.54
C GLY A 186 -14.55 14.81 -3.92
N MET A 187 -15.66 14.55 -4.63
CA MET A 187 -16.09 13.20 -5.01
C MET A 187 -15.32 12.67 -6.22
N LEU A 188 -15.18 11.34 -6.27
CA LEU A 188 -14.61 10.65 -7.43
C LEU A 188 -15.65 10.58 -8.56
N GLU A 189 -15.26 11.05 -9.74
CA GLU A 189 -16.08 11.05 -10.96
C GLU A 189 -15.29 10.61 -12.19
N ASP A 190 -15.92 10.53 -13.36
CA ASP A 190 -15.29 10.16 -14.64
C ASP A 190 -14.42 8.89 -14.52
N ARG A 191 -15.01 7.80 -13.96
CA ARG A 191 -14.35 6.50 -13.84
C ARG A 191 -13.94 5.96 -15.20
N ARG A 192 -12.69 5.59 -15.33
CA ARG A 192 -12.12 4.93 -16.52
C ARG A 192 -11.39 3.66 -16.06
N THR A 193 -11.65 2.54 -16.72
CA THR A 193 -10.81 1.35 -16.58
C THR A 193 -9.57 1.56 -17.44
N ILE A 194 -8.38 1.57 -16.81
CA ILE A 194 -7.10 1.77 -17.52
C ILE A 194 -6.32 0.48 -17.70
N LEU A 195 -6.57 -0.54 -16.86
CA LEU A 195 -6.06 -1.90 -17.03
C LEU A 195 -7.10 -2.91 -16.56
N GLU A 196 -7.32 -3.96 -17.36
CA GLU A 196 -8.17 -5.10 -16.98
C GLU A 196 -7.64 -6.40 -17.58
N GLY A 197 -7.91 -7.54 -16.89
CA GLY A 197 -7.65 -8.87 -17.42
C GLY A 197 -6.18 -9.22 -17.59
N PHE A 198 -5.24 -8.52 -16.92
CA PHE A 198 -3.83 -8.92 -16.96
C PHE A 198 -3.66 -10.27 -16.28
N GLU A 199 -3.11 -11.26 -17.02
CA GLU A 199 -3.15 -12.68 -16.62
C GLU A 199 -2.20 -13.05 -15.48
N ARG A 200 -1.14 -12.26 -15.23
CA ARG A 200 -0.16 -12.53 -14.16
C ARG A 200 -0.52 -11.83 -12.86
N GLY A 201 -1.11 -12.56 -11.93
CA GLY A 201 -1.48 -12.07 -10.60
C GLY A 201 -2.57 -11.00 -10.65
N LEU A 202 -2.81 -10.37 -9.51
CA LEU A 202 -3.84 -9.36 -9.31
C LEU A 202 -3.20 -8.02 -8.90
N PRO A 203 -3.82 -6.86 -9.20
CA PRO A 203 -3.24 -5.57 -8.83
C PRO A 203 -3.28 -5.37 -7.32
N ASP A 204 -2.16 -4.87 -6.78
CA ASP A 204 -1.99 -4.54 -5.37
C ASP A 204 -1.43 -3.11 -5.23
N GLY A 205 -0.54 -2.82 -4.29
CA GLY A 205 0.03 -1.50 -4.09
C GLY A 205 0.82 -0.97 -5.27
N SER A 206 0.90 0.35 -5.38
CA SER A 206 1.59 1.05 -6.47
C SER A 206 2.36 2.27 -5.97
N THR A 207 3.36 2.68 -6.77
CA THR A 207 4.10 3.93 -6.56
C THR A 207 4.33 4.67 -7.88
N PRO A 208 4.19 6.02 -7.92
CA PRO A 208 4.47 6.80 -9.12
C PRO A 208 5.99 6.97 -9.33
N ASP A 209 6.40 7.22 -10.58
CA ASP A 209 7.74 7.66 -10.92
C ASP A 209 7.77 9.08 -11.50
N ILE A 210 8.97 9.67 -11.60
CA ILE A 210 9.13 11.05 -12.08
C ILE A 210 8.81 11.24 -13.57
N GLU A 211 8.67 10.16 -14.33
CA GLU A 211 8.32 10.21 -15.76
C GLU A 211 6.80 10.19 -15.98
N GLY A 212 6.01 10.19 -14.88
CA GLY A 212 4.54 10.18 -14.93
C GLY A 212 3.94 8.79 -15.16
N ALA A 213 4.75 7.74 -15.11
CA ALA A 213 4.30 6.35 -15.07
C ALA A 213 4.18 5.89 -13.61
N PHE A 214 3.68 4.68 -13.40
CA PHE A 214 3.61 4.07 -12.07
C PHE A 214 3.97 2.59 -12.11
N TRP A 215 4.42 2.10 -10.95
CA TRP A 215 4.79 0.73 -10.73
C TRP A 215 3.73 0.04 -9.90
N ASN A 216 3.19 -1.10 -10.37
CA ASN A 216 2.13 -1.86 -9.71
C ASN A 216 2.62 -3.25 -9.35
N CYS A 217 2.46 -3.63 -8.09
CA CYS A 217 2.70 -4.98 -7.60
C CYS A 217 1.61 -5.93 -8.10
N ARG A 218 2.03 -7.15 -8.49
CA ARG A 218 1.09 -8.20 -8.95
C ARG A 218 1.08 -9.35 -7.95
N VAL A 219 0.15 -9.27 -7.00
CA VAL A 219 -0.04 -10.26 -5.92
C VAL A 219 -0.67 -11.57 -6.42
N VAL A 220 -0.82 -12.56 -5.58
CA VAL A 220 -1.46 -13.87 -5.87
C VAL A 220 -0.76 -14.60 -7.03
N GLY A 221 0.55 -14.88 -6.84
CA GLY A 221 1.34 -15.64 -7.82
C GLY A 221 1.81 -14.84 -9.03
N GLY A 222 1.61 -13.52 -9.04
CA GLY A 222 2.07 -12.67 -10.15
C GLY A 222 3.59 -12.60 -10.25
N ALA A 223 4.29 -12.60 -9.11
CA ALA A 223 5.76 -12.59 -9.02
C ALA A 223 6.41 -11.51 -9.89
N CYS A 224 5.77 -10.35 -10.02
CA CYS A 224 6.28 -9.26 -10.86
C CYS A 224 5.79 -7.89 -10.45
N LEU A 225 6.53 -6.87 -10.92
CA LEU A 225 6.10 -5.49 -11.01
C LEU A 225 5.75 -5.15 -12.46
N LEU A 226 4.68 -4.41 -12.67
CA LEU A 226 4.37 -3.77 -13.94
C LEU A 226 4.73 -2.29 -13.85
N ARG A 227 5.40 -1.77 -14.87
CA ARG A 227 5.48 -0.33 -15.10
C ARG A 227 4.42 0.04 -16.12
N LEU A 228 3.50 0.93 -15.75
CA LEU A 228 2.34 1.33 -16.54
C LEU A 228 2.35 2.84 -16.78
N SER A 229 1.93 3.27 -17.97
CA SER A 229 1.64 4.69 -18.19
C SER A 229 0.41 5.12 -17.38
N ALA A 230 0.19 6.42 -17.25
CA ALA A 230 -1.02 6.97 -16.62
C ALA A 230 -2.33 6.53 -17.30
N GLN A 231 -2.26 6.06 -18.54
CA GLN A 231 -3.36 5.52 -19.33
C GLN A 231 -3.49 4.01 -19.22
N GLY A 232 -2.58 3.33 -18.45
CA GLY A 232 -2.59 1.89 -18.24
C GLY A 232 -1.85 1.08 -19.31
N GLU A 233 -1.10 1.74 -20.21
CA GLU A 233 -0.28 1.04 -21.19
C GLU A 233 0.92 0.37 -20.52
N LEU A 234 1.14 -0.90 -20.81
CA LEU A 234 2.26 -1.65 -20.26
C LEU A 234 3.59 -1.20 -20.90
N ILE A 235 4.46 -0.60 -20.09
CA ILE A 235 5.79 -0.13 -20.50
C ILE A 235 6.84 -1.21 -20.23
N ASN A 236 6.77 -1.85 -19.07
CA ASN A 236 7.76 -2.87 -18.68
C ASN A 236 7.16 -3.86 -17.67
N THR A 237 7.76 -5.04 -17.59
CA THR A 237 7.49 -6.06 -16.56
C THR A 237 8.82 -6.53 -15.98
N ILE A 238 8.92 -6.55 -14.64
CA ILE A 238 10.10 -7.02 -13.91
C ILE A 238 9.71 -8.22 -13.06
N ASP A 239 10.39 -9.34 -13.28
CA ASP A 239 10.22 -10.54 -12.46
C ASP A 239 10.83 -10.34 -11.07
N LEU A 240 10.15 -10.85 -10.04
CA LEU A 240 10.57 -10.77 -8.65
C LEU A 240 10.87 -12.15 -8.08
N PRO A 241 11.79 -12.24 -7.11
CA PRO A 241 12.11 -13.50 -6.44
C PRO A 241 11.06 -13.96 -5.43
N VAL A 242 10.00 -13.17 -5.22
CA VAL A 242 8.86 -13.46 -4.34
C VAL A 242 7.59 -13.59 -5.16
N THR A 243 6.68 -14.49 -4.76
CA THR A 243 5.50 -14.78 -5.58
C THR A 243 4.32 -13.84 -5.30
N TRP A 244 4.30 -13.21 -4.13
CA TRP A 244 3.25 -12.26 -3.73
C TRP A 244 3.82 -10.88 -3.37
N PRO A 245 4.34 -10.10 -4.34
CA PRO A 245 4.68 -8.69 -4.09
C PRO A 245 3.39 -7.90 -3.82
N THR A 246 3.41 -7.04 -2.81
CA THR A 246 2.22 -6.39 -2.26
C THR A 246 2.26 -4.87 -2.43
N SER A 247 3.27 -4.19 -1.89
CA SER A 247 3.43 -2.74 -1.97
C SER A 247 4.84 -2.37 -2.41
N CYS A 248 5.01 -1.19 -3.00
CA CYS A 248 6.31 -0.70 -3.43
C CYS A 248 6.43 0.81 -3.27
N THR A 249 7.65 1.27 -3.01
CA THR A 249 7.98 2.71 -3.01
C THR A 249 9.43 2.95 -3.39
N PHE A 250 9.70 4.17 -3.89
CA PHE A 250 11.04 4.66 -4.13
C PHE A 250 11.61 5.32 -2.88
N GLY A 251 12.88 5.08 -2.60
CA GLY A 251 13.59 5.70 -1.49
C GLY A 251 15.05 5.91 -1.79
N GLY A 252 15.83 6.16 -0.72
CA GLY A 252 17.21 6.61 -0.81
C GLY A 252 17.30 8.12 -1.03
N THR A 253 18.49 8.68 -0.82
CA THR A 253 18.73 10.14 -0.92
C THR A 253 18.33 10.73 -2.27
N ASN A 254 18.40 9.94 -3.33
CA ASN A 254 18.08 10.37 -4.69
C ASN A 254 16.73 9.84 -5.20
N LEU A 255 15.96 9.12 -4.38
CA LEU A 255 14.72 8.41 -4.75
C LEU A 255 14.92 7.44 -5.93
N ASP A 256 16.08 6.81 -6.03
CA ASP A 256 16.47 5.90 -7.11
C ASP A 256 16.52 4.43 -6.71
N GLN A 257 16.11 4.11 -5.48
CA GLN A 257 16.04 2.76 -4.95
C GLN A 257 14.57 2.34 -4.83
N LEU A 258 14.12 1.44 -5.71
CA LEU A 258 12.77 0.88 -5.61
C LEU A 258 12.79 -0.32 -4.66
N PHE A 259 11.95 -0.28 -3.63
CA PHE A 259 11.75 -1.39 -2.71
C PHE A 259 10.33 -1.94 -2.82
N VAL A 260 10.18 -3.23 -2.50
CA VAL A 260 8.94 -3.99 -2.61
C VAL A 260 8.76 -4.83 -1.36
N THR A 261 7.60 -4.75 -0.74
CA THR A 261 7.16 -5.70 0.30
C THR A 261 6.53 -6.94 -0.34
N SER A 262 6.43 -8.01 0.42
CA SER A 262 5.76 -9.23 -0.03
C SER A 262 5.02 -9.92 1.10
N ALA A 263 4.13 -10.84 0.72
CA ALA A 263 3.34 -11.64 1.64
C ALA A 263 3.63 -13.13 1.51
N ARG A 264 3.31 -13.87 2.58
CA ARG A 264 3.30 -15.33 2.65
C ARG A 264 1.96 -15.90 3.14
N PHE A 265 0.95 -15.06 3.16
CA PHE A 265 -0.39 -15.39 3.63
C PHE A 265 -1.02 -16.51 2.78
N THR A 266 -1.66 -17.48 3.42
CA THR A 266 -2.27 -18.66 2.79
C THR A 266 -1.32 -19.60 2.04
N MET A 267 -0.01 -19.35 2.05
CA MET A 267 0.96 -20.23 1.42
C MET A 267 1.16 -21.51 2.27
N GLY A 268 1.11 -22.65 1.61
CA GLY A 268 1.33 -23.94 2.26
C GLY A 268 2.78 -24.13 2.75
N LYS A 269 2.97 -24.98 3.76
CA LYS A 269 4.30 -25.25 4.34
C LYS A 269 5.33 -25.67 3.29
N ASP A 270 4.97 -26.58 2.38
CA ASP A 270 5.91 -27.11 1.37
C ASP A 270 6.38 -26.02 0.41
N HIS A 271 5.49 -25.08 0.06
CA HIS A 271 5.85 -23.91 -0.74
C HIS A 271 6.85 -23.03 0.02
N LEU A 272 6.57 -22.72 1.29
CA LEU A 272 7.43 -21.86 2.13
C LEU A 272 8.78 -22.48 2.43
N ASP A 273 8.85 -23.81 2.60
CA ASP A 273 10.11 -24.54 2.80
C ASP A 273 10.98 -24.48 1.52
N SER A 274 10.35 -24.51 0.35
CA SER A 274 11.03 -24.41 -0.96
C SER A 274 11.36 -22.98 -1.35
N ASN A 275 10.65 -22.00 -0.83
CA ASN A 275 10.76 -20.57 -1.15
C ASN A 275 10.89 -19.74 0.14
N PRO A 276 12.02 -19.85 0.85
CA PRO A 276 12.23 -19.19 2.15
C PRO A 276 12.26 -17.66 2.07
N GLN A 277 12.35 -17.10 0.85
CA GLN A 277 12.33 -15.67 0.57
C GLN A 277 10.93 -15.03 0.61
N GLU A 278 9.85 -15.82 0.65
CA GLU A 278 8.48 -15.28 0.73
C GLU A 278 8.29 -14.43 2.01
N GLY A 279 7.62 -13.28 1.86
CA GLY A 279 7.45 -12.30 2.93
C GLY A 279 8.66 -11.39 3.17
N SER A 280 9.65 -11.39 2.27
CA SER A 280 10.84 -10.54 2.36
C SER A 280 10.60 -9.13 1.85
N LEU A 281 11.50 -8.20 2.26
CA LEU A 281 11.68 -6.90 1.62
C LEU A 281 12.70 -7.06 0.48
N VAL A 282 12.31 -6.65 -0.72
CA VAL A 282 13.08 -6.80 -1.97
C VAL A 282 13.50 -5.43 -2.48
N GLN A 283 14.72 -5.28 -2.95
CA GLN A 283 15.19 -4.11 -3.70
C GLN A 283 15.24 -4.43 -5.19
N VAL A 284 14.77 -3.50 -6.01
CA VAL A 284 14.74 -3.63 -7.47
C VAL A 284 15.48 -2.46 -8.10
N GLU A 285 16.45 -2.74 -8.97
CA GLU A 285 17.16 -1.73 -9.74
C GLU A 285 16.40 -1.45 -11.03
N VAL A 286 15.84 -0.27 -11.18
CA VAL A 286 14.99 0.09 -12.32
C VAL A 286 15.57 1.21 -13.19
N GLY A 287 16.61 1.93 -12.71
CA GLY A 287 17.25 3.03 -13.43
C GLY A 287 16.37 4.29 -13.57
N ILE A 288 15.31 4.38 -12.80
CA ILE A 288 14.34 5.48 -12.78
C ILE A 288 14.21 5.96 -11.34
N LYS A 289 13.81 7.21 -11.16
CA LYS A 289 13.54 7.80 -9.84
C LYS A 289 12.04 7.85 -9.55
N GLY A 290 11.71 7.79 -8.28
CA GLY A 290 10.36 8.04 -7.79
C GLY A 290 10.09 9.49 -7.44
N THR A 291 8.92 9.71 -6.85
CA THR A 291 8.49 10.98 -6.28
C THR A 291 8.63 10.93 -4.75
N GLN A 292 8.74 12.09 -4.11
CA GLN A 292 8.79 12.16 -2.66
C GLN A 292 7.42 11.86 -2.06
N GLU A 293 7.42 11.17 -0.90
CA GLU A 293 6.22 10.94 -0.11
C GLU A 293 5.58 12.24 0.37
N ASN A 294 4.25 12.31 0.32
CA ASN A 294 3.48 13.36 0.96
C ASN A 294 3.50 13.19 2.49
N VAL A 295 3.19 14.27 3.20
CA VAL A 295 3.20 14.29 4.67
C VAL A 295 1.81 14.74 5.16
N PHE A 296 1.18 13.93 6.02
CA PHE A 296 -0.10 14.25 6.62
C PHE A 296 -0.01 15.56 7.43
N GLY A 297 -0.93 16.48 7.12
CA GLY A 297 -0.96 17.81 7.72
C GLY A 297 -0.05 18.84 7.03
N VAL A 298 0.54 18.51 5.87
CA VAL A 298 1.29 19.45 5.02
C VAL A 298 0.59 19.52 3.66
N THR A 299 0.23 20.73 3.22
CA THR A 299 -0.42 21.04 1.92
C THR A 299 0.53 21.76 0.99
#